data_abf86c304adabc43f868f98ce96dbea2
#
_entry.id   abf86c304adabc43f868f98ce96dbea2
#
_cell.length_a   1.000
_cell.length_b   1.000
_cell.length_c   1.000
_cell.angle_alpha   90.00
_cell.angle_beta   90.00
_cell.angle_gamma   90.00
#
_symmetry.space_group_name_H-M   'P 1'
#
loop_
_entity.id
_entity.type
_entity.pdbx_description
1 polymer ?
#
loop_
_entity_poly.entity_id
_entity_poly.type
_entity_poly.pdbx_seq_one_letter_code
_entity_poly.pdbx_strand_id
1 'polypeptide(L)'
;IDRHVRFVGDVVAIVAARDEQAADKALKCIKVQYQVLEPVLDFRTAKDNPILVHPEENWESLCPVGADNKRNLCAHDQCGSGDIEAVLADCDLVIDRTYHTKACQQAMMETFRTFCTLDPYGRLNVVSSTQIVFHARRIIAAALHIPKSMVRVSKPRIGGGFGAKQTAVCEVYPAFVTWKTKKPSKLVFTRAESQTASSPRHEMELHVRLGAMKDGTIRGIDLYTLSNTGAYGEHGPTTVGLSGHKSIPLYGKAEAFRFTSDVVYTNHMSSGAYRGYGATQGLFAVESAVNELAAALGMDPFDLRAKNITHEGERMPAYYGELNTSCTLDQCLTRVREMIHWDEKYPVRPAGPHKVRAVGMAMSMQGSGISGVDVGSATLKLNDDGFYTLLIGAADMGTGCDTTLAQIAAEVLDCPLEDITVCGADTDFSPYDSGSYASSTVYVTGKAVEKCALQLRERICRLGAQLLGCPEQEAEFDGRTVTAGGDVSRSVSLAKIVSASMCGHDIALE
;
A
#
# COMPACT_ATOMS: atom_id res chain seq x y z
N ILE A 1 -10.96 -23.81 -8.05
CA ILE A 1 -10.80 -24.55 -6.78
C ILE A 1 -10.04 -25.82 -7.13
N ASP A 2 -8.87 -25.96 -6.52
CA ASP A 2 -8.01 -27.14 -6.64
C ASP A 2 -8.55 -28.29 -5.75
N ARG A 3 -8.05 -29.49 -5.99
CA ARG A 3 -8.30 -30.65 -5.11
C ARG A 3 -7.38 -30.66 -3.89
N HIS A 4 -6.25 -29.94 -3.94
CA HIS A 4 -5.38 -29.71 -2.80
C HIS A 4 -5.83 -28.47 -2.03
N VAL A 5 -6.23 -28.66 -0.77
CA VAL A 5 -6.40 -27.57 0.20
C VAL A 5 -5.10 -27.44 0.99
N ARG A 6 -4.57 -26.23 1.07
CA ARG A 6 -3.22 -25.96 1.59
C ARG A 6 -3.22 -25.32 2.96
N PHE A 7 -4.34 -24.74 3.39
CA PHE A 7 -4.45 -24.11 4.72
C PHE A 7 -5.89 -24.12 5.24
N VAL A 8 -6.07 -23.88 6.54
CA VAL A 8 -7.41 -23.72 7.15
C VAL A 8 -8.01 -22.39 6.72
N GLY A 9 -9.03 -22.43 5.88
CA GLY A 9 -9.65 -21.26 5.23
C GLY A 9 -9.62 -21.34 3.71
N ASP A 10 -8.90 -22.30 3.14
CA ASP A 10 -8.92 -22.56 1.70
C ASP A 10 -10.30 -23.06 1.26
N VAL A 11 -10.79 -22.58 0.11
CA VAL A 11 -12.19 -22.78 -0.31
C VAL A 11 -12.40 -24.17 -0.89
N VAL A 12 -13.23 -24.96 -0.25
CA VAL A 12 -13.60 -26.32 -0.68
C VAL A 12 -14.85 -26.33 -1.56
N ALA A 13 -15.87 -25.58 -1.20
CA ALA A 13 -17.14 -25.54 -1.92
C ALA A 13 -17.80 -24.16 -1.80
N ILE A 14 -18.65 -23.84 -2.77
CA ILE A 14 -19.48 -22.63 -2.78
C ILE A 14 -20.95 -23.07 -2.76
N VAL A 15 -21.70 -22.56 -1.80
CA VAL A 15 -23.16 -22.73 -1.71
C VAL A 15 -23.83 -21.42 -2.09
N ALA A 16 -24.79 -21.49 -3.02
CA ALA A 16 -25.65 -20.38 -3.35
C ALA A 16 -27.12 -20.75 -3.02
N ALA A 17 -27.80 -19.92 -2.26
CA ALA A 17 -29.18 -20.05 -1.87
C ALA A 17 -29.90 -18.71 -1.98
N ARG A 18 -31.25 -18.73 -1.89
CA ARG A 18 -32.07 -17.51 -2.00
C ARG A 18 -31.95 -16.57 -0.77
N ASP A 19 -31.58 -17.14 0.38
CA ASP A 19 -31.40 -16.41 1.64
C ASP A 19 -30.29 -17.06 2.50
N GLU A 20 -29.82 -16.33 3.52
CA GLU A 20 -28.73 -16.74 4.41
C GLU A 20 -29.07 -18.02 5.19
N GLN A 21 -30.32 -18.17 5.68
CA GLN A 21 -30.73 -19.36 6.45
C GLN A 21 -30.67 -20.63 5.60
N ALA A 22 -31.08 -20.52 4.36
CA ALA A 22 -31.00 -21.64 3.41
C ALA A 22 -29.53 -21.97 3.07
N ALA A 23 -28.69 -20.97 2.92
CA ALA A 23 -27.26 -21.17 2.69
C ALA A 23 -26.59 -21.87 3.89
N ASP A 24 -26.83 -21.38 5.11
CA ASP A 24 -26.29 -21.99 6.34
C ASP A 24 -26.74 -23.44 6.55
N LYS A 25 -27.99 -23.75 6.25
CA LYS A 25 -28.49 -25.13 6.31
C LYS A 25 -27.80 -26.00 5.26
N ALA A 26 -27.65 -25.52 4.04
CA ALA A 26 -27.02 -26.25 2.96
C ALA A 26 -25.52 -26.50 3.23
N LEU A 27 -24.79 -25.51 3.79
CA LEU A 27 -23.40 -25.69 4.20
C LEU A 27 -23.22 -26.85 5.18
N LYS A 28 -24.13 -27.00 6.15
CA LYS A 28 -24.12 -28.10 7.14
C LYS A 28 -24.38 -29.47 6.53
N CYS A 29 -24.97 -29.54 5.33
CA CYS A 29 -25.21 -30.78 4.61
C CYS A 29 -24.01 -31.26 3.80
N ILE A 30 -22.99 -30.41 3.59
CA ILE A 30 -21.79 -30.78 2.84
C ILE A 30 -20.94 -31.69 3.73
N LYS A 31 -20.62 -32.87 3.23
CA LYS A 31 -19.69 -33.81 3.85
C LYS A 31 -18.42 -33.84 3.01
N VAL A 32 -17.29 -33.52 3.60
CA VAL A 32 -15.99 -33.56 2.94
C VAL A 32 -15.18 -34.73 3.50
N GLN A 33 -14.64 -35.54 2.63
CA GLN A 33 -13.70 -36.58 2.98
C GLN A 33 -12.31 -36.15 2.56
N TYR A 34 -11.41 -36.02 3.51
CA TYR A 34 -10.04 -35.60 3.27
C TYR A 34 -9.09 -36.80 3.29
N GLN A 35 -8.14 -36.81 2.38
CA GLN A 35 -6.88 -37.50 2.55
C GLN A 35 -5.91 -36.48 3.19
N VAL A 36 -5.61 -36.69 4.45
CA VAL A 36 -4.71 -35.80 5.19
C VAL A 36 -3.28 -36.05 4.73
N LEU A 37 -2.61 -34.97 4.29
CA LEU A 37 -1.19 -34.95 3.94
C LEU A 37 -0.38 -34.36 5.10
N GLU A 38 0.90 -34.64 5.13
CA GLU A 38 1.81 -34.05 6.14
C GLU A 38 2.03 -32.57 5.80
N PRO A 39 1.76 -31.62 6.76
CA PRO A 39 1.88 -30.21 6.49
C PRO A 39 3.25 -29.66 6.85
N VAL A 40 3.66 -28.59 6.18
CA VAL A 40 4.80 -27.74 6.54
C VAL A 40 4.28 -26.54 7.33
N LEU A 41 4.44 -26.55 8.65
CA LEU A 41 3.89 -25.52 9.54
C LEU A 41 4.96 -24.59 10.12
N ASP A 42 6.16 -25.08 10.42
CA ASP A 42 7.25 -24.22 10.90
C ASP A 42 8.00 -23.61 9.70
N PHE A 43 7.88 -22.30 9.53
CA PHE A 43 8.54 -21.61 8.43
C PHE A 43 10.06 -21.60 8.53
N ARG A 44 10.61 -21.81 9.76
CA ARG A 44 12.06 -21.90 9.97
C ARG A 44 12.68 -23.15 9.35
N THR A 45 11.87 -24.18 9.19
CA THR A 45 12.27 -25.46 8.59
C THR A 45 11.62 -25.73 7.24
N ALA A 46 10.91 -24.73 6.69
CA ALA A 46 10.19 -24.87 5.43
C ALA A 46 11.13 -24.87 4.23
N LYS A 47 12.16 -24.02 4.23
CA LYS A 47 13.17 -23.99 3.18
C LYS A 47 13.93 -25.31 3.17
N ASP A 48 14.05 -25.88 1.96
CA ASP A 48 14.70 -27.18 1.75
C ASP A 48 14.03 -28.38 2.46
N ASN A 49 12.78 -28.22 2.90
CA ASN A 49 11.99 -29.31 3.47
C ASN A 49 11.67 -30.35 2.37
N PRO A 50 11.79 -31.66 2.65
CA PRO A 50 11.44 -32.70 1.66
C PRO A 50 9.96 -32.72 1.31
N ILE A 51 9.09 -32.18 2.18
CA ILE A 51 7.67 -32.02 1.90
C ILE A 51 7.44 -30.68 1.22
N LEU A 52 6.84 -30.70 0.03
CA LEU A 52 6.58 -29.51 -0.77
C LEU A 52 5.14 -29.04 -0.60
N VAL A 53 4.96 -27.75 -0.35
CA VAL A 53 3.62 -27.11 -0.33
C VAL A 53 3.03 -27.06 -1.73
N HIS A 54 3.90 -26.92 -2.75
CA HIS A 54 3.55 -26.98 -4.17
C HIS A 54 4.40 -28.04 -4.89
N PRO A 55 3.97 -29.31 -4.89
CA PRO A 55 4.66 -30.37 -5.60
C PRO A 55 4.42 -30.35 -7.13
N GLU A 56 3.49 -29.51 -7.60
CA GLU A 56 3.10 -29.41 -9.01
C GLU A 56 4.27 -28.82 -9.85
N GLU A 57 4.65 -29.49 -10.95
CA GLU A 57 5.74 -29.07 -11.82
C GLU A 57 5.47 -27.71 -12.51
N ASN A 58 4.21 -27.39 -12.73
CA ASN A 58 3.77 -26.17 -13.40
C ASN A 58 3.40 -25.03 -12.43
N TRP A 59 3.70 -25.16 -11.14
CA TRP A 59 3.51 -24.07 -10.19
C TRP A 59 4.54 -22.97 -10.43
N GLU A 60 4.05 -21.74 -10.58
CA GLU A 60 4.86 -20.54 -10.72
C GLU A 60 4.53 -19.53 -9.63
N SER A 61 5.56 -18.94 -9.01
CA SER A 61 5.38 -17.82 -8.09
C SER A 61 4.84 -16.61 -8.85
N LEU A 62 3.94 -15.87 -8.24
CA LEU A 62 3.35 -14.65 -8.82
C LEU A 62 4.42 -13.58 -9.14
N CYS A 63 5.51 -13.57 -8.40
CA CYS A 63 6.66 -12.70 -8.59
C CYS A 63 7.94 -13.52 -8.39
N PRO A 64 8.51 -14.13 -9.46
CA PRO A 64 9.55 -15.15 -9.36
C PRO A 64 10.96 -14.57 -9.15
N VAL A 65 11.16 -13.74 -8.12
CA VAL A 65 12.48 -13.23 -7.74
C VAL A 65 13.22 -14.32 -6.95
N GLY A 66 14.15 -15.02 -7.57
CA GLY A 66 14.90 -16.11 -6.95
C GLY A 66 14.04 -17.26 -6.42
N ALA A 67 12.84 -17.47 -7.01
CA ALA A 67 11.91 -18.50 -6.59
C ALA A 67 12.43 -19.91 -6.94
N ASP A 68 12.21 -20.87 -6.03
CA ASP A 68 12.47 -22.29 -6.25
C ASP A 68 11.45 -23.13 -5.49
N ASN A 69 10.43 -23.60 -6.19
CA ASN A 69 9.34 -24.37 -5.58
C ASN A 69 9.80 -25.73 -5.00
N LYS A 70 10.88 -26.30 -5.55
CA LYS A 70 11.46 -27.56 -5.04
C LYS A 70 12.14 -27.38 -3.68
N ARG A 71 12.31 -26.14 -3.26
CA ARG A 71 12.89 -25.77 -1.97
C ARG A 71 11.87 -25.10 -1.04
N ASN A 72 10.58 -25.11 -1.39
CA ASN A 72 9.55 -24.31 -0.75
C ASN A 72 9.87 -22.80 -0.72
N LEU A 73 10.67 -22.31 -1.66
CA LEU A 73 11.15 -20.94 -1.71
C LEU A 73 10.31 -20.12 -2.68
N CYS A 74 9.47 -19.24 -2.14
CA CYS A 74 8.65 -18.31 -2.93
C CYS A 74 9.49 -17.20 -3.56
N ALA A 75 10.50 -16.73 -2.81
CA ALA A 75 11.46 -15.74 -3.29
C ALA A 75 12.75 -15.79 -2.48
N HIS A 76 13.84 -15.40 -3.14
CA HIS A 76 15.13 -15.12 -2.53
C HIS A 76 15.70 -13.85 -3.15
N ASP A 77 16.18 -12.93 -2.33
CA ASP A 77 16.82 -11.70 -2.80
C ASP A 77 18.02 -11.36 -1.91
N GLN A 78 19.07 -10.82 -2.51
CA GLN A 78 20.26 -10.38 -1.79
C GLN A 78 20.83 -9.12 -2.45
N CYS A 79 21.16 -8.14 -1.62
CA CYS A 79 21.85 -6.93 -2.04
C CYS A 79 22.81 -6.47 -0.95
N GLY A 80 23.79 -5.68 -1.33
CA GLY A 80 24.78 -5.16 -0.40
C GLY A 80 25.82 -4.25 -1.06
N SER A 81 26.64 -3.64 -0.24
CA SER A 81 27.78 -2.84 -0.65
C SER A 81 28.88 -2.94 0.40
N GLY A 82 30.15 -2.97 -0.04
CA GLY A 82 31.30 -3.15 0.83
C GLY A 82 31.49 -4.61 1.30
N ASP A 83 32.58 -4.88 2.00
CA ASP A 83 32.86 -6.18 2.61
C ASP A 83 32.36 -6.19 4.05
N ILE A 84 31.12 -6.64 4.21
CA ILE A 84 30.45 -6.63 5.52
C ILE A 84 31.18 -7.51 6.56
N GLU A 85 31.75 -8.64 6.15
CA GLU A 85 32.45 -9.52 7.10
C GLU A 85 33.76 -8.89 7.60
N ALA A 86 34.53 -8.28 6.72
CA ALA A 86 35.75 -7.55 7.09
C ALA A 86 35.41 -6.36 8.00
N VAL A 87 34.37 -5.57 7.67
CA VAL A 87 33.93 -4.42 8.46
C VAL A 87 33.46 -4.84 9.85
N LEU A 88 32.64 -5.89 9.94
CA LEU A 88 32.16 -6.37 11.24
C LEU A 88 33.28 -6.96 12.11
N ALA A 89 34.29 -7.62 11.50
CA ALA A 89 35.44 -8.15 12.23
C ALA A 89 36.38 -7.05 12.77
N ASP A 90 36.38 -5.84 12.16
CA ASP A 90 37.17 -4.67 12.59
C ASP A 90 36.40 -3.74 13.54
N CYS A 91 35.14 -4.05 13.87
CA CYS A 91 34.36 -3.29 14.85
C CYS A 91 34.74 -3.64 16.28
N ASP A 92 34.72 -2.64 17.17
CA ASP A 92 34.92 -2.85 18.62
C ASP A 92 33.77 -3.63 19.27
N LEU A 93 32.55 -3.48 18.74
CA LEU A 93 31.34 -4.13 19.24
C LEU A 93 30.43 -4.52 18.09
N VAL A 94 29.93 -5.74 18.17
CA VAL A 94 28.89 -6.24 17.23
C VAL A 94 27.70 -6.73 18.05
N ILE A 95 26.53 -6.15 17.78
CA ILE A 95 25.25 -6.68 18.24
C ILE A 95 24.82 -7.73 17.23
N ASP A 96 24.62 -8.95 17.69
CA ASP A 96 24.19 -10.11 16.92
C ASP A 96 22.92 -10.67 17.56
N ARG A 97 21.75 -10.42 16.94
CA ARG A 97 20.43 -10.73 17.52
C ARG A 97 19.43 -11.18 16.46
N THR A 98 18.55 -12.06 16.91
CA THR A 98 17.38 -12.47 16.13
C THR A 98 16.11 -11.95 16.78
N TYR A 99 15.29 -11.28 16.00
CA TYR A 99 13.99 -10.74 16.42
C TYR A 99 12.88 -11.48 15.67
N HIS A 100 11.75 -11.66 16.33
CA HIS A 100 10.60 -12.36 15.76
C HIS A 100 9.34 -11.50 15.84
N THR A 101 8.61 -11.42 14.71
CA THR A 101 7.30 -10.77 14.63
C THR A 101 6.26 -11.76 14.16
N LYS A 102 5.13 -11.82 14.85
CA LYS A 102 4.05 -12.75 14.52
C LYS A 102 3.17 -12.24 13.38
N ALA A 103 2.53 -13.16 12.66
CA ALA A 103 1.45 -12.85 11.76
C ALA A 103 0.29 -12.19 12.52
N CYS A 104 -0.31 -11.17 11.93
CA CYS A 104 -1.51 -10.55 12.48
C CYS A 104 -2.42 -10.05 11.35
N GLN A 105 -3.73 -10.23 11.53
CA GLN A 105 -4.74 -9.80 10.58
C GLN A 105 -5.07 -8.31 10.79
N GLN A 106 -5.40 -7.58 9.72
CA GLN A 106 -5.63 -6.13 9.71
C GLN A 106 -6.85 -5.69 10.56
N ALA A 107 -7.78 -6.61 10.81
CA ALA A 107 -8.95 -6.43 11.68
C ALA A 107 -9.78 -5.16 11.37
N MET A 108 -9.84 -4.75 10.08
CA MET A 108 -10.69 -3.65 9.67
C MET A 108 -12.14 -3.89 10.11
N MET A 109 -12.86 -2.82 10.49
CA MET A 109 -14.22 -2.94 11.01
C MET A 109 -15.17 -3.59 10.01
N GLU A 110 -15.10 -3.21 8.76
CA GLU A 110 -15.80 -3.86 7.67
C GLU A 110 -15.04 -5.11 7.20
N THR A 111 -15.69 -6.27 7.27
CA THR A 111 -15.18 -7.53 6.73
C THR A 111 -15.18 -7.52 5.19
N PHE A 112 -14.63 -8.54 4.54
CA PHE A 112 -14.68 -8.66 3.09
C PHE A 112 -16.11 -8.89 2.62
N ARG A 113 -16.51 -8.19 1.55
CA ARG A 113 -17.85 -8.31 0.96
C ARG A 113 -17.89 -7.90 -0.49
N THR A 114 -18.71 -8.62 -1.25
CA THR A 114 -18.91 -8.37 -2.67
C THR A 114 -20.35 -8.70 -3.05
N PHE A 115 -20.94 -7.87 -3.91
CA PHE A 115 -22.24 -8.06 -4.53
C PHE A 115 -22.08 -8.05 -6.05
N CYS A 116 -22.72 -8.98 -6.73
CA CYS A 116 -22.64 -9.16 -8.17
C CYS A 116 -24.04 -9.23 -8.81
N THR A 117 -24.17 -8.56 -9.96
CA THR A 117 -25.36 -8.62 -10.82
C THR A 117 -24.93 -8.68 -12.29
N LEU A 118 -25.86 -8.98 -13.18
CA LEU A 118 -25.70 -8.68 -14.61
C LEU A 118 -26.40 -7.37 -14.94
N ASP A 119 -25.77 -6.54 -15.80
CA ASP A 119 -26.42 -5.38 -16.38
C ASP A 119 -27.37 -5.80 -17.54
N PRO A 120 -28.17 -4.88 -18.11
CA PRO A 120 -29.07 -5.19 -19.23
C PRO A 120 -28.38 -5.73 -20.49
N TYR A 121 -27.07 -5.52 -20.61
CA TYR A 121 -26.25 -6.01 -21.73
C TYR A 121 -25.58 -7.35 -21.44
N GLY A 122 -25.86 -7.95 -20.27
CA GLY A 122 -25.29 -9.22 -19.86
C GLY A 122 -23.87 -9.15 -19.32
N ARG A 123 -23.35 -7.93 -19.06
CA ARG A 123 -22.03 -7.72 -18.42
C ARG A 123 -22.14 -7.95 -16.92
N LEU A 124 -21.08 -8.47 -16.35
CA LEU A 124 -20.97 -8.67 -14.91
C LEU A 124 -20.66 -7.33 -14.20
N ASN A 125 -21.59 -6.89 -13.36
CA ASN A 125 -21.43 -5.71 -12.52
C ASN A 125 -21.09 -6.16 -11.08
N VAL A 126 -19.92 -5.76 -10.58
CA VAL A 126 -19.36 -6.14 -9.29
C VAL A 126 -19.20 -4.91 -8.41
N VAL A 127 -19.89 -4.89 -7.28
CA VAL A 127 -19.72 -3.89 -6.23
C VAL A 127 -18.95 -4.54 -5.10
N SER A 128 -17.70 -4.15 -4.90
CA SER A 128 -16.82 -4.76 -3.91
C SER A 128 -16.13 -3.74 -3.01
N SER A 129 -15.97 -4.13 -1.74
CA SER A 129 -15.14 -3.42 -0.77
C SER A 129 -13.66 -3.72 -1.04
N THR A 130 -13.10 -3.09 -2.08
CA THR A 130 -11.75 -3.33 -2.59
C THR A 130 -10.95 -2.03 -2.75
N GLN A 131 -9.63 -2.10 -2.52
CA GLN A 131 -8.68 -1.01 -2.77
C GLN A 131 -8.23 -0.93 -4.24
N ILE A 132 -8.57 -1.94 -5.07
CA ILE A 132 -7.93 -2.22 -6.36
C ILE A 132 -8.93 -2.58 -7.45
N VAL A 133 -9.90 -1.71 -7.75
CA VAL A 133 -11.00 -2.02 -8.69
C VAL A 133 -10.53 -2.57 -10.05
N PHE A 134 -9.46 -2.00 -10.62
CA PHE A 134 -8.91 -2.43 -11.92
C PHE A 134 -8.23 -3.80 -11.85
N HIS A 135 -7.52 -4.09 -10.75
CA HIS A 135 -6.92 -5.40 -10.52
C HIS A 135 -7.98 -6.45 -10.21
N ALA A 136 -9.00 -6.12 -9.40
CA ALA A 136 -10.13 -6.99 -9.14
C ALA A 136 -10.85 -7.37 -10.45
N ARG A 137 -11.09 -6.40 -11.36
CA ARG A 137 -11.63 -6.65 -12.69
C ARG A 137 -10.78 -7.65 -13.46
N ARG A 138 -9.46 -7.49 -13.47
CA ARG A 138 -8.53 -8.39 -14.16
C ARG A 138 -8.59 -9.80 -13.60
N ILE A 139 -8.57 -9.94 -12.27
CA ILE A 139 -8.57 -11.23 -11.58
C ILE A 139 -9.90 -11.97 -11.82
N ILE A 140 -11.04 -11.28 -11.69
CA ILE A 140 -12.36 -11.86 -11.95
C ILE A 140 -12.49 -12.31 -13.41
N ALA A 141 -12.08 -11.46 -14.36
CA ALA A 141 -12.12 -11.81 -15.77
C ALA A 141 -11.27 -13.04 -16.11
N ALA A 142 -10.06 -13.11 -15.55
CA ALA A 142 -9.17 -14.26 -15.70
C ALA A 142 -9.78 -15.54 -15.09
N ALA A 143 -10.30 -15.46 -13.86
CA ALA A 143 -10.90 -16.60 -13.17
C ALA A 143 -12.16 -17.15 -13.86
N LEU A 144 -12.92 -16.30 -14.54
CA LEU A 144 -14.12 -16.68 -15.28
C LEU A 144 -13.84 -17.00 -16.76
N HIS A 145 -12.60 -16.80 -17.22
CA HIS A 145 -12.20 -16.93 -18.63
C HIS A 145 -13.07 -16.07 -19.57
N ILE A 146 -13.31 -14.81 -19.19
CA ILE A 146 -14.09 -13.83 -19.99
C ILE A 146 -13.26 -12.56 -20.25
N PRO A 147 -13.58 -11.79 -21.30
CA PRO A 147 -12.92 -10.52 -21.56
C PRO A 147 -13.10 -9.53 -20.39
N LYS A 148 -12.07 -8.72 -20.10
CA LYS A 148 -12.15 -7.64 -19.09
C LYS A 148 -13.30 -6.66 -19.34
N SER A 149 -13.64 -6.40 -20.61
CA SER A 149 -14.77 -5.56 -21.02
C SER A 149 -16.14 -6.09 -20.56
N MET A 150 -16.23 -7.38 -20.26
CA MET A 150 -17.45 -8.00 -19.73
C MET A 150 -17.60 -7.85 -18.21
N VAL A 151 -16.66 -7.18 -17.54
CA VAL A 151 -16.65 -6.99 -16.09
C VAL A 151 -16.51 -5.51 -15.76
N ARG A 152 -17.47 -4.96 -15.01
CA ARG A 152 -17.37 -3.67 -14.35
C ARG A 152 -17.18 -3.89 -12.87
N VAL A 153 -16.24 -3.21 -12.26
CA VAL A 153 -16.01 -3.21 -10.81
C VAL A 153 -16.12 -1.79 -10.28
N SER A 154 -16.91 -1.60 -9.24
CA SER A 154 -17.02 -0.32 -8.54
C SER A 154 -16.92 -0.51 -7.04
N LYS A 155 -16.40 0.51 -6.34
CA LYS A 155 -16.35 0.53 -4.87
C LYS A 155 -17.59 1.17 -4.28
N PRO A 156 -18.13 0.65 -3.16
CA PRO A 156 -19.03 1.40 -2.27
C PRO A 156 -18.20 2.24 -1.28
N ARG A 157 -18.82 2.80 -0.23
CA ARG A 157 -18.07 3.23 0.96
C ARG A 157 -17.39 2.03 1.60
N ILE A 158 -16.11 2.19 1.96
CA ILE A 158 -15.25 1.10 2.48
C ILE A 158 -14.89 1.39 3.93
N GLY A 159 -15.18 0.42 4.81
CA GLY A 159 -14.94 0.50 6.26
C GLY A 159 -13.54 0.03 6.68
N GLY A 160 -12.50 0.56 6.04
CA GLY A 160 -11.10 0.22 6.29
C GLY A 160 -10.57 -0.88 5.36
N GLY A 161 -9.29 -0.86 5.10
CA GLY A 161 -8.58 -1.85 4.29
C GLY A 161 -7.23 -2.22 4.88
N PHE A 162 -6.39 -1.21 5.15
CA PHE A 162 -5.04 -1.33 5.72
C PHE A 162 -4.12 -2.29 4.93
N GLY A 163 -4.43 -2.53 3.65
CA GLY A 163 -3.77 -3.49 2.78
C GLY A 163 -4.50 -4.82 2.61
N ALA A 164 -5.42 -5.20 3.50
CA ALA A 164 -6.14 -6.47 3.39
C ALA A 164 -6.97 -6.58 2.10
N LYS A 165 -7.49 -5.46 1.60
CA LYS A 165 -8.32 -5.38 0.40
C LYS A 165 -7.53 -5.01 -0.86
N GLN A 166 -6.21 -5.23 -0.82
CA GLN A 166 -5.28 -5.04 -1.93
C GLN A 166 -5.11 -6.31 -2.78
N THR A 167 -5.82 -7.37 -2.44
CA THR A 167 -5.96 -8.59 -3.23
C THR A 167 -7.43 -8.96 -3.38
N ALA A 168 -7.76 -9.81 -4.34
CA ALA A 168 -9.12 -10.34 -4.47
C ALA A 168 -9.29 -11.51 -3.50
N VAL A 169 -10.02 -11.29 -2.40
CA VAL A 169 -10.24 -12.30 -1.35
C VAL A 169 -11.55 -13.04 -1.56
N CYS A 170 -12.67 -12.33 -1.75
CA CYS A 170 -13.98 -12.94 -1.86
C CYS A 170 -14.69 -12.66 -3.20
N GLU A 171 -14.14 -11.80 -4.04
CA GLU A 171 -14.79 -11.25 -5.24
C GLU A 171 -15.15 -12.31 -6.27
N VAL A 172 -14.27 -13.29 -6.45
CA VAL A 172 -14.41 -14.32 -7.50
C VAL A 172 -15.62 -15.22 -7.25
N TYR A 173 -15.95 -15.50 -6.00
CA TYR A 173 -17.01 -16.46 -5.65
C TYR A 173 -18.41 -15.97 -6.04
N PRO A 174 -18.91 -14.81 -5.60
CA PRO A 174 -20.20 -14.31 -6.06
C PRO A 174 -20.18 -13.97 -7.55
N ALA A 175 -19.04 -13.52 -8.10
CA ALA A 175 -18.91 -13.31 -9.53
C ALA A 175 -19.17 -14.59 -10.33
N PHE A 176 -18.58 -15.71 -9.91
CA PHE A 176 -18.81 -17.03 -10.50
C PHE A 176 -20.28 -17.45 -10.39
N VAL A 177 -20.89 -17.31 -9.21
CA VAL A 177 -22.31 -17.66 -8.98
C VAL A 177 -23.21 -16.85 -9.91
N THR A 178 -23.06 -15.51 -9.95
CA THR A 178 -23.86 -14.65 -10.82
C THR A 178 -23.64 -14.98 -12.31
N TRP A 179 -22.39 -15.21 -12.72
CA TRP A 179 -22.08 -15.53 -14.11
C TRP A 179 -22.71 -16.84 -14.56
N LYS A 180 -22.74 -17.86 -13.69
CA LYS A 180 -23.33 -19.17 -13.99
C LYS A 180 -24.85 -19.20 -13.88
N THR A 181 -25.40 -18.59 -12.84
CA THR A 181 -26.87 -18.67 -12.55
C THR A 181 -27.66 -17.56 -13.24
N LYS A 182 -27.01 -16.50 -13.69
CA LYS A 182 -27.61 -15.26 -14.21
C LYS A 182 -28.48 -14.53 -13.17
N LYS A 183 -28.30 -14.84 -11.89
CA LYS A 183 -29.01 -14.21 -10.77
C LYS A 183 -28.06 -13.36 -9.93
N PRO A 184 -28.54 -12.28 -9.30
CA PRO A 184 -27.74 -11.54 -8.34
C PRO A 184 -27.21 -12.43 -7.22
N SER A 185 -26.00 -12.19 -6.77
CA SER A 185 -25.41 -12.88 -5.62
C SER A 185 -24.60 -11.94 -4.75
N LYS A 186 -24.53 -12.27 -3.47
CA LYS A 186 -23.78 -11.49 -2.47
C LYS A 186 -23.06 -12.45 -1.53
N LEU A 187 -21.81 -12.12 -1.21
CA LEU A 187 -21.02 -12.78 -0.19
C LEU A 187 -20.52 -11.76 0.82
N VAL A 188 -20.67 -12.07 2.10
CA VAL A 188 -20.15 -11.27 3.20
C VAL A 188 -19.42 -12.21 4.16
N PHE A 189 -18.14 -12.02 4.35
CA PHE A 189 -17.37 -12.78 5.33
C PHE A 189 -17.77 -12.41 6.75
N THR A 190 -17.93 -13.39 7.59
CA THR A 190 -17.94 -13.21 9.04
C THR A 190 -16.58 -12.72 9.52
N ARG A 191 -16.48 -12.28 10.76
CA ARG A 191 -15.19 -11.94 11.37
C ARG A 191 -14.24 -13.14 11.42
N ALA A 192 -14.77 -14.32 11.74
CA ALA A 192 -13.99 -15.56 11.76
C ALA A 192 -13.42 -15.90 10.37
N GLU A 193 -14.23 -15.86 9.33
CA GLU A 193 -13.77 -16.07 7.95
C GLU A 193 -12.74 -15.03 7.51
N SER A 194 -12.94 -13.75 7.88
CA SER A 194 -11.95 -12.71 7.61
C SER A 194 -10.59 -12.97 8.25
N GLN A 195 -10.56 -13.67 9.38
CA GLN A 195 -9.32 -14.00 10.09
C GLN A 195 -8.68 -15.31 9.64
N THR A 196 -9.43 -16.20 8.99
CA THR A 196 -8.94 -17.51 8.58
C THR A 196 -8.73 -17.66 7.07
N ALA A 197 -9.34 -16.78 6.27
CA ALA A 197 -9.34 -16.89 4.80
C ALA A 197 -9.03 -15.54 4.11
N SER A 198 -8.06 -14.79 4.66
CA SER A 198 -7.64 -13.50 4.11
C SER A 198 -6.11 -13.43 3.93
N SER A 199 -5.53 -12.23 3.97
CA SER A 199 -4.10 -12.00 3.77
C SER A 199 -3.51 -11.23 4.96
N PRO A 200 -3.04 -11.91 6.03
CA PRO A 200 -2.46 -11.28 7.20
C PRO A 200 -1.07 -10.68 6.92
N ARG A 201 -0.53 -9.94 7.89
CA ARG A 201 0.89 -9.58 7.92
C ARG A 201 1.76 -10.83 7.92
N HIS A 202 2.85 -10.79 7.19
CA HIS A 202 3.88 -11.84 7.22
C HIS A 202 4.44 -12.06 8.63
N GLU A 203 4.54 -13.29 9.06
CA GLU A 203 5.40 -13.68 10.19
C GLU A 203 6.84 -13.66 9.70
N MET A 204 7.73 -13.02 10.48
CA MET A 204 9.13 -12.85 10.11
C MET A 204 10.07 -13.15 11.28
N GLU A 205 11.20 -13.73 10.96
CA GLU A 205 12.38 -13.78 11.79
C GLU A 205 13.48 -12.94 11.14
N LEU A 206 14.04 -12.01 11.90
CA LEU A 206 14.98 -11.02 11.41
C LEU A 206 16.26 -11.12 12.21
N HIS A 207 17.33 -11.54 11.57
CA HIS A 207 18.66 -11.62 12.17
C HIS A 207 19.45 -10.37 11.81
N VAL A 208 19.86 -9.62 12.82
CA VAL A 208 20.60 -8.36 12.68
C VAL A 208 21.98 -8.52 13.26
N ARG A 209 23.01 -8.22 12.46
CA ARG A 209 24.38 -8.01 12.91
C ARG A 209 24.72 -6.54 12.69
N LEU A 210 24.96 -5.81 13.78
CA LEU A 210 25.18 -4.36 13.78
C LEU A 210 26.55 -4.06 14.42
N GLY A 211 27.51 -3.64 13.60
CA GLY A 211 28.88 -3.35 14.03
C GLY A 211 29.16 -1.88 14.22
N ALA A 212 29.81 -1.54 15.35
CA ALA A 212 30.18 -0.17 15.67
C ALA A 212 31.53 -0.06 16.38
N MET A 213 32.12 1.14 16.33
CA MET A 213 33.28 1.50 17.12
C MET A 213 32.88 1.97 18.52
N LYS A 214 33.81 2.00 19.46
CA LYS A 214 33.58 2.47 20.85
C LYS A 214 33.03 3.90 20.95
N ASP A 215 33.31 4.74 19.95
CA ASP A 215 32.79 6.09 19.89
C ASP A 215 31.34 6.17 19.37
N GLY A 216 30.72 5.04 19.10
CA GLY A 216 29.35 4.91 18.61
C GLY A 216 29.22 5.05 17.08
N THR A 217 30.29 5.09 16.32
CA THR A 217 30.19 5.10 14.84
C THR A 217 29.76 3.73 14.33
N ILE A 218 28.57 3.62 13.75
CA ILE A 218 28.07 2.41 13.09
C ILE A 218 28.79 2.24 11.76
N ARG A 219 29.47 1.12 11.56
CA ARG A 219 30.23 0.83 10.35
C ARG A 219 29.62 -0.23 9.46
N GLY A 220 28.94 -1.21 10.05
CA GLY A 220 28.38 -2.32 9.30
C GLY A 220 26.97 -2.72 9.73
N ILE A 221 26.12 -3.02 8.75
CA ILE A 221 24.74 -3.49 8.97
C ILE A 221 24.48 -4.71 8.11
N ASP A 222 24.24 -5.86 8.73
CA ASP A 222 23.85 -7.09 8.06
C ASP A 222 22.48 -7.53 8.56
N LEU A 223 21.51 -7.61 7.65
CA LEU A 223 20.14 -7.99 7.95
C LEU A 223 19.74 -9.19 7.10
N TYR A 224 19.42 -10.30 7.74
CA TYR A 224 18.77 -11.45 7.12
C TYR A 224 17.32 -11.52 7.57
N THR A 225 16.38 -11.63 6.63
CA THR A 225 14.95 -11.77 6.90
C THR A 225 14.42 -13.09 6.35
N LEU A 226 13.96 -13.96 7.21
CA LEU A 226 13.19 -15.15 6.86
C LEU A 226 11.72 -14.87 7.08
N SER A 227 10.88 -15.09 6.05
CA SER A 227 9.47 -14.75 6.08
C SER A 227 8.57 -15.91 5.70
N ASN A 228 7.51 -16.10 6.49
CA ASN A 228 6.41 -17.01 6.19
C ASN A 228 5.39 -16.34 5.27
N THR A 229 5.32 -16.77 4.01
CA THR A 229 4.33 -16.24 3.08
C THR A 229 3.04 -17.06 3.02
N GLY A 230 2.94 -18.15 3.80
CA GLY A 230 1.81 -19.07 3.75
C GLY A 230 1.73 -19.85 2.43
N ALA A 231 0.51 -20.23 2.03
CA ALA A 231 0.33 -21.21 0.97
C ALA A 231 0.54 -20.66 -0.45
N TYR A 232 0.29 -19.37 -0.72
CA TYR A 232 0.22 -18.88 -2.11
C TYR A 232 1.15 -17.69 -2.44
N GLY A 233 1.81 -17.12 -1.46
CA GLY A 233 2.92 -16.20 -1.68
C GLY A 233 2.61 -14.80 -2.20
N GLU A 234 1.37 -14.36 -2.22
CA GLU A 234 0.82 -13.14 -2.83
C GLU A 234 1.80 -11.96 -3.04
N HIS A 235 2.06 -11.15 -1.99
CA HIS A 235 2.96 -9.99 -2.02
C HIS A 235 4.33 -10.28 -1.39
N GLY A 236 4.70 -11.55 -1.25
CA GLY A 236 5.87 -12.00 -0.50
C GLY A 236 7.16 -11.25 -0.81
N PRO A 237 7.68 -11.28 -2.05
CA PRO A 237 8.96 -10.64 -2.37
C PRO A 237 8.98 -9.15 -2.08
N THR A 238 7.95 -8.41 -2.53
CA THR A 238 7.84 -6.96 -2.32
C THR A 238 7.71 -6.61 -0.84
N THR A 239 6.90 -7.37 -0.11
CA THR A 239 6.69 -7.13 1.33
C THR A 239 7.97 -7.34 2.10
N VAL A 240 8.64 -8.45 1.86
CA VAL A 240 9.84 -8.83 2.64
C VAL A 240 11.03 -7.95 2.29
N GLY A 241 11.21 -7.61 1.01
CA GLY A 241 12.27 -6.69 0.57
C GLY A 241 12.25 -5.35 1.30
N LEU A 242 11.07 -4.81 1.63
CA LEU A 242 10.97 -3.57 2.39
C LEU A 242 11.48 -3.66 3.83
N SER A 243 11.67 -4.85 4.39
CA SER A 243 12.28 -5.00 5.72
C SER A 243 13.71 -4.47 5.76
N GLY A 244 14.49 -4.69 4.69
CA GLY A 244 15.84 -4.12 4.54
C GLY A 244 15.85 -2.73 3.94
N HIS A 245 15.18 -2.55 2.79
CA HIS A 245 15.21 -1.29 2.04
C HIS A 245 14.61 -0.06 2.76
N LYS A 246 13.91 -0.25 3.89
CA LYS A 246 13.34 0.85 4.69
C LYS A 246 13.92 0.96 6.11
N SER A 247 14.76 0.03 6.53
CA SER A 247 15.41 0.07 7.85
C SER A 247 16.90 0.46 7.76
N ILE A 248 17.64 -0.15 6.84
CA ILE A 248 19.08 0.11 6.66
C ILE A 248 19.38 1.57 6.29
N PRO A 249 18.64 2.23 5.37
CA PRO A 249 18.94 3.60 4.96
C PRO A 249 18.86 4.66 6.07
N LEU A 250 18.21 4.39 7.20
CA LEU A 250 18.24 5.28 8.37
C LEU A 250 19.68 5.53 8.86
N TYR A 251 20.54 4.52 8.69
CA TYR A 251 21.96 4.54 9.05
C TYR A 251 22.85 4.46 7.80
N GLY A 252 22.48 5.20 6.77
CA GLY A 252 23.09 5.15 5.44
C GLY A 252 24.57 5.51 5.40
N LYS A 253 25.14 6.12 6.47
CA LYS A 253 26.58 6.41 6.62
C LYS A 253 27.43 5.16 6.87
N ALA A 254 26.84 4.02 7.22
CA ALA A 254 27.58 2.78 7.43
C ALA A 254 28.44 2.44 6.20
N GLU A 255 29.65 1.97 6.47
CA GLU A 255 30.69 1.68 5.46
C GLU A 255 30.30 0.49 4.57
N ALA A 256 29.63 -0.50 5.16
CA ALA A 256 29.17 -1.68 4.46
C ALA A 256 27.76 -2.10 4.92
N PHE A 257 27.00 -2.69 4.01
CA PHE A 257 25.75 -3.37 4.34
C PHE A 257 25.55 -4.64 3.53
N ARG A 258 24.78 -5.55 4.11
CA ARG A 258 24.19 -6.69 3.40
C ARG A 258 22.74 -6.84 3.84
N PHE A 259 21.86 -7.03 2.87
CA PHE A 259 20.49 -7.44 3.12
C PHE A 259 20.22 -8.73 2.34
N THR A 260 19.72 -9.75 3.03
CA THR A 260 19.31 -11.02 2.41
C THR A 260 17.92 -11.38 2.89
N SER A 261 17.06 -11.84 2.00
CA SER A 261 15.71 -12.28 2.34
C SER A 261 15.36 -13.61 1.71
N ASP A 262 14.74 -14.48 2.51
CA ASP A 262 14.10 -15.71 2.08
C ASP A 262 12.61 -15.66 2.41
N VAL A 263 11.77 -15.95 1.43
CA VAL A 263 10.31 -16.00 1.55
C VAL A 263 9.87 -17.43 1.30
N VAL A 264 9.32 -18.09 2.31
CA VAL A 264 9.04 -19.52 2.24
C VAL A 264 7.55 -19.85 2.25
N TYR A 265 7.18 -20.86 1.46
CA TYR A 265 5.84 -21.44 1.50
C TYR A 265 5.63 -22.29 2.75
N THR A 266 4.42 -22.23 3.31
CA THR A 266 3.94 -23.10 4.40
C THR A 266 2.46 -23.39 4.24
N ASN A 267 1.95 -24.33 4.99
CA ASN A 267 0.51 -24.64 5.04
C ASN A 267 -0.27 -23.70 5.99
N HIS A 268 0.09 -22.41 5.97
CA HIS A 268 -0.65 -21.34 6.61
C HIS A 268 -1.42 -20.49 5.61
N MET A 269 -2.35 -19.67 6.11
CA MET A 269 -3.03 -18.65 5.32
C MET A 269 -2.00 -17.77 4.60
N SER A 270 -2.25 -17.45 3.32
CA SER A 270 -1.34 -16.63 2.53
C SER A 270 -1.16 -15.26 3.13
N SER A 271 0.07 -14.92 3.44
CA SER A 271 0.42 -13.60 3.93
C SER A 271 0.41 -12.58 2.78
N GLY A 272 -0.02 -11.37 3.07
CA GLY A 272 -0.17 -10.32 2.06
C GLY A 272 0.18 -8.94 2.58
N ALA A 273 -0.47 -7.95 2.00
CA ALA A 273 -0.23 -6.56 2.31
C ALA A 273 -0.83 -6.16 3.66
N TYR A 274 -0.04 -5.57 4.53
CA TYR A 274 -0.49 -4.87 5.73
C TYR A 274 0.27 -3.55 5.86
N ARG A 275 -0.38 -2.49 6.34
CA ARG A 275 0.16 -1.12 6.49
C ARG A 275 1.64 -1.11 6.86
N GLY A 276 2.48 -0.57 5.95
CA GLY A 276 3.94 -0.53 6.07
C GLY A 276 4.67 -1.75 5.48
N TYR A 277 3.96 -2.79 5.02
CA TYR A 277 4.55 -4.05 4.52
C TYR A 277 5.59 -4.61 5.50
N GLY A 278 6.79 -5.00 5.02
CA GLY A 278 7.88 -5.48 5.84
C GLY A 278 8.70 -4.38 6.54
N ALA A 279 8.52 -3.11 6.15
CA ALA A 279 9.26 -2.00 6.76
C ALA A 279 9.07 -1.93 8.28
N THR A 280 7.84 -2.15 8.77
CA THR A 280 7.55 -2.12 10.20
C THR A 280 8.31 -3.19 10.99
N GLN A 281 8.48 -4.38 10.42
CA GLN A 281 9.23 -5.47 11.03
C GLN A 281 10.75 -5.20 10.97
N GLY A 282 11.25 -4.75 9.81
CA GLY A 282 12.66 -4.39 9.65
C GLY A 282 13.08 -3.27 10.60
N LEU A 283 12.26 -2.22 10.68
CA LEU A 283 12.50 -1.11 11.61
C LEU A 283 12.48 -1.58 13.07
N PHE A 284 11.53 -2.44 13.45
CA PHE A 284 11.51 -3.02 14.80
C PHE A 284 12.81 -3.73 15.10
N ALA A 285 13.32 -4.57 14.21
CA ALA A 285 14.53 -5.34 14.43
C ALA A 285 15.79 -4.44 14.48
N VAL A 286 15.98 -3.58 13.49
CA VAL A 286 17.15 -2.69 13.41
C VAL A 286 17.17 -1.68 14.56
N GLU A 287 16.03 -1.05 14.86
CA GLU A 287 15.94 -0.07 15.96
C GLU A 287 16.09 -0.69 17.34
N SER A 288 15.65 -1.95 17.52
CA SER A 288 15.93 -2.71 18.74
C SER A 288 17.43 -3.01 18.88
N ALA A 289 18.08 -3.43 17.81
CA ALA A 289 19.53 -3.65 17.80
C ALA A 289 20.31 -2.35 18.08
N VAL A 290 19.88 -1.22 17.55
CA VAL A 290 20.49 0.11 17.83
C VAL A 290 20.30 0.51 19.28
N ASN A 291 19.16 0.22 19.90
CA ASN A 291 18.96 0.47 21.34
C ASN A 291 19.85 -0.44 22.19
N GLU A 292 20.01 -1.72 21.82
CA GLU A 292 20.94 -2.62 22.50
C GLU A 292 22.40 -2.16 22.35
N LEU A 293 22.76 -1.65 21.14
CA LEU A 293 24.09 -1.07 20.91
C LEU A 293 24.33 0.16 21.78
N ALA A 294 23.37 1.08 21.87
CA ALA A 294 23.47 2.25 22.74
C ALA A 294 23.70 1.87 24.21
N ALA A 295 22.92 0.88 24.69
CA ALA A 295 23.07 0.38 26.05
C ALA A 295 24.43 -0.28 26.29
N ALA A 296 24.93 -1.08 25.34
CA ALA A 296 26.24 -1.74 25.45
C ALA A 296 27.41 -0.76 25.39
N LEU A 297 27.27 0.34 24.69
CA LEU A 297 28.28 1.44 24.66
C LEU A 297 28.15 2.40 25.83
N GLY A 298 27.08 2.32 26.62
CA GLY A 298 26.77 3.30 27.67
C GLY A 298 26.44 4.70 27.10
N MET A 299 25.93 4.76 25.86
CA MET A 299 25.61 5.96 25.11
C MET A 299 24.10 6.24 25.13
N ASP A 300 23.74 7.52 25.13
CA ASP A 300 22.34 7.93 24.96
C ASP A 300 21.80 7.50 23.59
N PRO A 301 20.64 6.87 23.49
CA PRO A 301 20.06 6.44 22.21
C PRO A 301 19.82 7.56 21.20
N PHE A 302 19.53 8.80 21.64
CA PHE A 302 19.42 9.95 20.75
C PHE A 302 20.78 10.36 20.20
N ASP A 303 21.82 10.41 21.06
CA ASP A 303 23.16 10.82 20.67
C ASP A 303 23.79 9.80 19.70
N LEU A 304 23.56 8.49 19.93
CA LEU A 304 23.97 7.44 19.00
C LEU A 304 23.32 7.61 17.62
N ARG A 305 22.03 7.92 17.57
CA ARG A 305 21.32 8.12 16.31
C ARG A 305 21.74 9.40 15.62
N ALA A 306 21.81 10.51 16.33
CA ALA A 306 22.25 11.81 15.77
C ALA A 306 23.62 11.71 15.11
N LYS A 307 24.52 10.89 15.66
CA LYS A 307 25.84 10.64 15.08
C LYS A 307 25.79 9.88 13.77
N ASN A 308 24.85 8.95 13.60
CA ASN A 308 24.86 7.96 12.52
C ASN A 308 23.82 8.20 11.42
N ILE A 309 22.86 9.12 11.59
CA ILE A 309 21.91 9.47 10.53
C ILE A 309 22.63 10.17 9.38
N THR A 310 22.08 10.03 8.17
CA THR A 310 22.51 10.75 6.99
C THR A 310 21.78 12.09 6.90
N HIS A 311 22.50 13.17 6.67
CA HIS A 311 21.94 14.50 6.47
C HIS A 311 21.68 14.80 4.99
N GLU A 312 20.91 15.86 4.73
CA GLU A 312 20.71 16.35 3.37
C GLU A 312 22.06 16.74 2.74
N GLY A 313 22.25 16.39 1.48
CA GLY A 313 23.49 16.60 0.74
C GLY A 313 24.59 15.55 0.97
N GLU A 314 24.42 14.63 1.91
CA GLU A 314 25.37 13.54 2.13
C GLU A 314 25.06 12.31 1.24
N ARG A 315 26.11 11.56 0.88
CA ARG A 315 25.96 10.26 0.26
C ARG A 315 25.73 9.17 1.30
N MET A 316 24.99 8.14 0.90
CA MET A 316 24.64 6.99 1.74
C MET A 316 25.36 5.72 1.26
N PRO A 317 26.59 5.43 1.71
CA PRO A 317 27.30 4.21 1.32
C PRO A 317 26.48 2.95 1.54
N ALA A 318 25.80 2.85 2.67
CA ALA A 318 24.92 1.75 3.01
C ALA A 318 23.55 1.81 2.28
N TYR A 319 23.39 2.66 1.28
CA TYR A 319 22.26 2.69 0.37
C TYR A 319 22.70 2.98 -1.06
N TYR A 320 23.55 2.11 -1.61
CA TYR A 320 24.04 2.15 -3.00
C TYR A 320 24.80 3.42 -3.38
N GLY A 321 25.30 4.20 -2.40
CA GLY A 321 25.98 5.47 -2.64
C GLY A 321 25.05 6.60 -3.10
N GLU A 322 23.75 6.45 -2.96
CA GLU A 322 22.74 7.46 -3.33
C GLU A 322 22.94 8.77 -2.54
N LEU A 323 22.61 9.88 -3.18
CA LEU A 323 22.62 11.20 -2.55
C LEU A 323 21.32 11.41 -1.77
N ASN A 324 21.43 11.79 -0.49
CA ASN A 324 20.29 12.19 0.32
C ASN A 324 19.85 13.60 -0.05
N THR A 325 18.82 13.74 -0.86
CA THR A 325 18.38 15.03 -1.43
C THR A 325 17.41 15.80 -0.55
N SER A 326 16.85 15.16 0.47
CA SER A 326 15.93 15.79 1.43
C SER A 326 15.88 15.00 2.72
N CYS A 327 16.26 15.60 3.83
CA CYS A 327 16.21 14.95 5.14
C CYS A 327 16.12 15.98 6.26
N THR A 328 15.15 15.80 7.15
CA THR A 328 14.99 16.59 8.38
C THR A 328 14.95 15.71 9.62
N LEU A 329 15.54 14.51 9.54
CA LEU A 329 15.51 13.52 10.61
C LEU A 329 16.24 14.01 11.88
N ASP A 330 17.30 14.80 11.73
CA ASP A 330 18.01 15.51 12.79
C ASP A 330 17.10 16.48 13.55
N GLN A 331 16.29 17.26 12.82
CA GLN A 331 15.30 18.17 13.41
C GLN A 331 14.20 17.38 14.13
N CYS A 332 13.77 16.25 13.56
CA CYS A 332 12.81 15.35 14.22
C CYS A 332 13.37 14.81 15.54
N LEU A 333 14.64 14.35 15.56
CA LEU A 333 15.30 13.89 16.77
C LEU A 333 15.33 14.97 17.84
N THR A 334 15.81 16.17 17.51
CA THR A 334 15.86 17.30 18.43
C THR A 334 14.49 17.62 19.00
N ARG A 335 13.49 17.77 18.12
CA ARG A 335 12.14 18.15 18.52
C ARG A 335 11.45 17.13 19.40
N VAL A 336 11.60 15.83 19.08
CA VAL A 336 11.01 14.75 19.89
C VAL A 336 11.69 14.65 21.25
N ARG A 337 13.02 14.81 21.34
CA ARG A 337 13.77 14.85 22.61
C ARG A 337 13.22 15.93 23.53
N GLU A 338 13.00 17.15 23.01
CA GLU A 338 12.41 18.27 23.76
C GLU A 338 10.96 17.96 24.19
N MET A 339 10.10 17.55 23.25
CA MET A 339 8.67 17.33 23.50
C MET A 339 8.40 16.27 24.54
N ILE A 340 9.19 15.18 24.59
CA ILE A 340 9.03 14.13 25.60
C ILE A 340 9.73 14.45 26.92
N HIS A 341 10.50 15.53 26.98
CA HIS A 341 11.37 15.84 28.11
C HIS A 341 12.34 14.69 28.44
N TRP A 342 13.07 14.24 27.41
CA TRP A 342 13.89 13.04 27.46
C TRP A 342 14.92 13.08 28.60
N ASP A 343 15.69 14.14 28.70
CA ASP A 343 16.80 14.28 29.65
C ASP A 343 16.36 14.21 31.11
N GLU A 344 15.08 14.52 31.39
CA GLU A 344 14.47 14.40 32.72
C GLU A 344 13.90 13.00 33.00
N LYS A 345 13.55 12.24 31.96
CA LYS A 345 12.75 11.01 32.06
C LYS A 345 13.53 9.73 31.78
N TYR A 346 14.57 9.81 30.99
CA TYR A 346 15.40 8.66 30.60
C TYR A 346 16.43 8.32 31.70
N PRO A 347 16.76 7.02 31.90
CA PRO A 347 16.17 5.88 31.22
C PRO A 347 14.87 5.40 31.86
N VAL A 348 14.78 5.43 33.16
CA VAL A 348 13.65 4.93 33.94
C VAL A 348 13.59 5.62 35.30
N ARG A 349 12.38 5.84 35.81
CA ARG A 349 12.15 6.44 37.14
C ARG A 349 11.09 5.66 37.94
N PRO A 350 11.18 5.62 39.27
CA PRO A 350 10.10 5.10 40.09
C PRO A 350 8.81 5.90 39.90
N ALA A 351 7.68 5.22 39.85
CA ALA A 351 6.35 5.81 39.75
C ALA A 351 5.39 5.30 40.83
N GLY A 352 5.95 4.79 41.94
CA GLY A 352 5.26 4.21 43.07
C GLY A 352 5.98 2.96 43.56
N PRO A 353 5.50 2.32 44.65
CA PRO A 353 6.21 1.21 45.29
C PRO A 353 6.35 -0.04 44.39
N HIS A 354 5.48 -0.20 43.39
CA HIS A 354 5.48 -1.36 42.49
C HIS A 354 5.39 -0.93 40.99
N LYS A 355 5.69 0.35 40.68
CA LYS A 355 5.61 0.87 39.34
C LYS A 355 6.86 1.61 38.94
N VAL A 356 7.25 1.46 37.69
CA VAL A 356 8.28 2.27 37.04
C VAL A 356 7.70 2.93 35.82
N ARG A 357 8.24 4.08 35.46
CA ARG A 357 7.95 4.78 34.22
C ARG A 357 9.22 4.89 33.41
N ALA A 358 9.18 4.40 32.20
CA ALA A 358 10.29 4.46 31.25
C ALA A 358 9.88 5.26 29.99
N VAL A 359 10.86 5.78 29.31
CA VAL A 359 10.75 6.37 27.97
C VAL A 359 11.65 5.59 27.02
N GLY A 360 11.26 5.51 25.77
CA GLY A 360 12.03 4.90 24.69
C GLY A 360 11.85 5.68 23.41
N MET A 361 12.76 5.49 22.47
CA MET A 361 12.70 6.12 21.17
C MET A 361 13.09 5.15 20.08
N ALA A 362 12.59 5.40 18.88
CA ALA A 362 12.95 4.73 17.64
C ALA A 362 12.78 5.72 16.46
N MET A 363 13.54 5.49 15.40
CA MET A 363 13.34 6.20 14.14
C MET A 363 12.56 5.35 13.16
N SER A 364 11.90 5.98 12.22
CA SER A 364 11.25 5.28 11.13
C SER A 364 11.22 6.12 9.86
N MET A 365 11.16 5.45 8.72
CA MET A 365 10.91 6.07 7.43
C MET A 365 9.88 5.28 6.64
N GLN A 366 9.13 5.96 5.79
CA GLN A 366 8.21 5.34 4.85
C GLN A 366 8.39 5.99 3.48
N GLY A 367 8.53 5.16 2.46
CA GLY A 367 8.49 5.60 1.07
C GLY A 367 7.04 5.74 0.60
N SER A 368 6.75 6.77 -0.18
CA SER A 368 5.46 6.94 -0.85
C SER A 368 5.56 6.47 -2.29
N GLY A 369 4.76 5.46 -2.64
CA GLY A 369 4.72 4.89 -3.98
C GLY A 369 5.76 3.80 -4.26
N ILE A 370 5.53 3.13 -5.38
CA ILE A 370 6.43 2.13 -5.95
C ILE A 370 6.89 2.66 -7.30
N SER A 371 8.17 3.00 -7.40
CA SER A 371 8.75 3.57 -8.63
C SER A 371 8.54 2.64 -9.83
N GLY A 372 8.10 3.20 -10.95
CA GLY A 372 7.85 2.45 -12.19
C GLY A 372 6.60 1.56 -12.18
N VAL A 373 5.84 1.51 -11.07
CA VAL A 373 4.64 0.66 -10.92
C VAL A 373 3.38 1.48 -10.67
N ASP A 374 3.44 2.44 -9.74
CA ASP A 374 2.27 3.22 -9.36
C ASP A 374 1.90 4.23 -10.45
N VAL A 375 0.64 4.19 -10.85
CA VAL A 375 0.06 5.09 -11.84
C VAL A 375 -1.22 5.68 -11.27
N GLY A 376 -1.32 7.01 -11.30
CA GLY A 376 -2.53 7.75 -11.00
C GLY A 376 -2.99 8.53 -12.21
N SER A 377 -4.29 8.55 -12.45
CA SER A 377 -4.90 9.32 -13.52
C SER A 377 -6.13 10.07 -12.99
N ALA A 378 -6.43 11.21 -13.59
CA ALA A 378 -7.60 12.02 -13.28
C ALA A 378 -8.26 12.54 -14.56
N THR A 379 -9.59 12.66 -14.51
CA THR A 379 -10.36 13.41 -15.50
C THR A 379 -11.19 14.44 -14.75
N LEU A 380 -11.10 15.69 -15.13
CA LEU A 380 -11.87 16.77 -14.54
C LEU A 380 -12.77 17.36 -15.62
N LYS A 381 -14.07 17.27 -15.39
CA LYS A 381 -15.10 17.74 -16.31
C LYS A 381 -15.74 19.00 -15.74
N LEU A 382 -15.82 20.06 -16.54
CA LEU A 382 -16.67 21.21 -16.27
C LEU A 382 -18.07 20.89 -16.83
N ASN A 383 -19.09 20.95 -15.97
CA ASN A 383 -20.47 20.66 -16.31
C ASN A 383 -21.19 21.91 -16.84
N ASP A 384 -22.37 21.72 -17.44
CA ASP A 384 -23.19 22.77 -18.05
C ASP A 384 -23.73 23.80 -17.05
N ASP A 385 -23.75 23.48 -15.78
CA ASP A 385 -24.15 24.35 -14.67
C ASP A 385 -22.97 25.14 -14.06
N GLY A 386 -21.74 24.94 -14.53
CA GLY A 386 -20.54 25.59 -14.00
C GLY A 386 -19.89 24.88 -12.81
N PHE A 387 -20.39 23.70 -12.42
CA PHE A 387 -19.79 22.83 -11.41
C PHE A 387 -18.84 21.82 -12.05
N TYR A 388 -18.07 21.13 -11.22
CA TYR A 388 -17.05 20.19 -11.70
C TYR A 388 -17.36 18.75 -11.30
N THR A 389 -16.99 17.81 -12.15
CA THR A 389 -16.94 16.38 -11.83
C THR A 389 -15.52 15.87 -11.93
N LEU A 390 -14.98 15.41 -10.82
CA LEU A 390 -13.66 14.78 -10.73
C LEU A 390 -13.80 13.26 -10.79
N LEU A 391 -13.26 12.63 -11.83
CA LEU A 391 -13.20 11.19 -12.01
C LEU A 391 -11.79 10.70 -11.63
N ILE A 392 -11.69 9.82 -10.66
CA ILE A 392 -10.43 9.24 -10.17
C ILE A 392 -10.54 7.72 -10.05
N GLY A 393 -9.45 7.00 -10.35
CA GLY A 393 -9.40 5.54 -10.16
C GLY A 393 -9.06 5.11 -8.75
N ALA A 394 -8.58 6.03 -7.91
CA ALA A 394 -8.23 5.78 -6.52
C ALA A 394 -9.44 5.41 -5.66
N ALA A 395 -9.27 4.47 -4.74
CA ALA A 395 -10.33 3.98 -3.85
C ALA A 395 -10.19 4.58 -2.46
N ASP A 396 -11.16 5.37 -2.02
CA ASP A 396 -11.26 5.80 -0.62
C ASP A 396 -11.73 4.64 0.26
N MET A 397 -10.88 4.21 1.17
CA MET A 397 -11.16 3.15 2.14
C MET A 397 -11.24 3.68 3.59
N GLY A 398 -11.52 4.98 3.75
CA GLY A 398 -11.49 5.70 5.01
C GLY A 398 -10.26 6.60 5.17
N THR A 399 -9.46 6.74 4.11
CA THR A 399 -8.29 7.63 4.06
C THR A 399 -8.68 9.09 3.78
N GLY A 400 -9.90 9.34 3.30
CA GLY A 400 -10.36 10.67 2.90
C GLY A 400 -9.81 11.12 1.55
N CYS A 401 -9.30 10.20 0.72
CA CYS A 401 -8.68 10.59 -0.55
C CYS A 401 -9.69 11.21 -1.54
N ASP A 402 -10.96 10.80 -1.52
CA ASP A 402 -12.00 11.45 -2.33
C ASP A 402 -12.05 12.97 -2.02
N THR A 403 -12.04 13.35 -0.73
CA THR A 403 -12.03 14.76 -0.30
C THR A 403 -10.69 15.44 -0.58
N THR A 404 -9.57 14.80 -0.23
CA THR A 404 -8.23 15.40 -0.38
C THR A 404 -7.90 15.68 -1.85
N LEU A 405 -8.27 14.76 -2.75
CA LEU A 405 -8.05 14.95 -4.19
C LEU A 405 -8.94 16.06 -4.76
N ALA A 406 -10.17 16.20 -4.26
CA ALA A 406 -11.03 17.34 -4.61
C ALA A 406 -10.46 18.66 -4.09
N GLN A 407 -9.87 18.69 -2.88
CA GLN A 407 -9.20 19.89 -2.35
C GLN A 407 -8.04 20.35 -3.25
N ILE A 408 -7.25 19.41 -3.79
CA ILE A 408 -6.18 19.73 -4.74
C ILE A 408 -6.75 20.40 -6.01
N ALA A 409 -7.85 19.88 -6.54
CA ALA A 409 -8.51 20.47 -7.71
C ALA A 409 -9.11 21.85 -7.38
N ALA A 410 -9.77 21.99 -6.23
CA ALA A 410 -10.37 23.23 -5.75
C ALA A 410 -9.33 24.35 -5.58
N GLU A 411 -8.18 24.05 -4.98
CA GLU A 411 -7.06 24.99 -4.82
C GLU A 411 -6.55 25.51 -6.17
N VAL A 412 -6.37 24.63 -7.16
CA VAL A 412 -5.89 25.01 -8.48
C VAL A 412 -6.93 25.82 -9.25
N LEU A 413 -8.22 25.48 -9.11
CA LEU A 413 -9.33 26.15 -9.80
C LEU A 413 -9.82 27.40 -9.08
N ASP A 414 -9.33 27.66 -7.88
CA ASP A 414 -9.78 28.77 -7.02
C ASP A 414 -11.30 28.75 -6.77
N CYS A 415 -11.85 27.55 -6.54
CA CYS A 415 -13.28 27.35 -6.35
C CYS A 415 -13.60 26.70 -5.00
N PRO A 416 -14.83 26.84 -4.46
CA PRO A 416 -15.27 26.10 -3.29
C PRO A 416 -15.21 24.58 -3.50
N LEU A 417 -14.90 23.84 -2.44
CA LEU A 417 -14.84 22.37 -2.50
C LEU A 417 -16.19 21.76 -2.89
N GLU A 418 -17.29 22.41 -2.49
CA GLU A 418 -18.66 22.01 -2.76
C GLU A 418 -19.02 22.06 -4.26
N ASP A 419 -18.27 22.81 -5.04
CA ASP A 419 -18.46 22.87 -6.49
C ASP A 419 -17.91 21.64 -7.21
N ILE A 420 -17.24 20.73 -6.50
CA ILE A 420 -16.61 19.52 -7.07
C ILE A 420 -17.31 18.25 -6.60
N THR A 421 -17.95 17.54 -7.52
CA THR A 421 -18.46 16.18 -7.29
C THR A 421 -17.41 15.15 -7.64
N VAL A 422 -17.09 14.24 -6.70
CA VAL A 422 -16.11 13.17 -6.91
C VAL A 422 -16.80 11.86 -7.27
N CYS A 423 -16.38 11.24 -8.37
CA CYS A 423 -16.73 9.88 -8.75
C CYS A 423 -15.46 9.03 -8.74
N GLY A 424 -15.29 8.23 -7.69
CA GLY A 424 -14.06 7.46 -7.47
C GLY A 424 -14.23 5.96 -7.68
N ALA A 425 -13.19 5.35 -8.24
CA ALA A 425 -13.00 3.90 -8.32
C ALA A 425 -14.16 3.11 -8.94
N ASP A 426 -14.43 3.39 -10.20
CA ASP A 426 -15.34 2.62 -11.06
C ASP A 426 -14.65 2.36 -12.41
N THR A 427 -14.53 1.10 -12.79
CA THR A 427 -13.73 0.71 -13.97
C THR A 427 -14.34 1.10 -15.32
N ASP A 428 -15.59 1.55 -15.36
CA ASP A 428 -16.24 2.04 -16.58
C ASP A 428 -16.12 3.58 -16.72
N PHE A 429 -16.10 4.31 -15.61
CA PHE A 429 -16.11 5.78 -15.62
C PHE A 429 -14.79 6.41 -15.21
N SER A 430 -14.09 5.79 -14.26
CA SER A 430 -12.82 6.32 -13.78
C SER A 430 -11.68 6.00 -14.73
N PRO A 431 -10.71 6.91 -14.91
CA PRO A 431 -9.46 6.58 -15.57
C PRO A 431 -8.69 5.52 -14.77
N TYR A 432 -7.72 4.86 -15.41
CA TYR A 432 -6.93 3.81 -14.78
C TYR A 432 -6.13 4.33 -13.59
N ASP A 433 -6.13 3.55 -12.52
CA ASP A 433 -5.32 3.73 -11.33
C ASP A 433 -4.85 2.35 -10.84
N SER A 434 -3.62 2.24 -10.39
CA SER A 434 -3.06 0.97 -9.94
C SER A 434 -3.70 0.48 -8.63
N GLY A 435 -4.29 1.39 -7.86
CA GLY A 435 -4.97 1.10 -6.60
C GLY A 435 -4.49 1.94 -5.42
N SER A 436 -5.30 2.02 -4.37
CA SER A 436 -4.97 2.79 -3.17
C SER A 436 -4.14 1.97 -2.21
N TYR A 437 -2.82 2.02 -2.37
CA TYR A 437 -1.82 1.32 -1.55
C TYR A 437 -0.47 2.04 -1.55
N ALA A 438 0.55 1.48 -0.94
CA ALA A 438 1.94 1.97 -0.89
C ALA A 438 2.09 3.43 -0.42
N SER A 439 1.09 4.00 0.27
CA SER A 439 1.05 5.43 0.67
C SER A 439 1.20 6.39 -0.51
N SER A 440 0.73 6.02 -1.70
CA SER A 440 0.98 6.74 -2.95
C SER A 440 -0.20 7.59 -3.43
N THR A 441 -1.42 7.31 -2.99
CA THR A 441 -2.65 7.87 -3.57
C THR A 441 -2.64 9.39 -3.66
N VAL A 442 -2.41 10.11 -2.54
CA VAL A 442 -2.42 11.58 -2.53
C VAL A 442 -1.23 12.13 -3.31
N TYR A 443 -0.07 11.46 -3.27
CA TYR A 443 1.12 11.91 -3.97
C TYR A 443 1.02 11.68 -5.49
N VAL A 444 0.69 10.45 -5.93
CA VAL A 444 0.68 10.07 -7.35
C VAL A 444 -0.60 10.56 -8.04
N THR A 445 -1.77 10.17 -7.52
CA THR A 445 -3.06 10.58 -8.09
C THR A 445 -3.31 12.08 -7.85
N GLY A 446 -2.87 12.65 -6.72
CA GLY A 446 -2.94 14.08 -6.45
C GLY A 446 -2.17 14.90 -7.47
N LYS A 447 -0.97 14.45 -7.89
CA LYS A 447 -0.22 15.12 -8.97
C LYS A 447 -0.91 15.01 -10.33
N ALA A 448 -1.62 13.94 -10.60
CA ALA A 448 -2.45 13.82 -11.80
C ALA A 448 -3.65 14.78 -11.75
N VAL A 449 -4.29 14.92 -10.59
CA VAL A 449 -5.39 15.88 -10.37
C VAL A 449 -4.91 17.32 -10.53
N GLU A 450 -3.79 17.68 -9.93
CA GLU A 450 -3.18 19.00 -10.07
C GLU A 450 -2.93 19.35 -11.54
N LYS A 451 -2.27 18.45 -12.28
CA LYS A 451 -2.00 18.65 -13.71
C LYS A 451 -3.30 18.81 -14.53
N CYS A 452 -4.31 17.98 -14.23
CA CYS A 452 -5.60 18.03 -14.92
C CYS A 452 -6.33 19.35 -14.63
N ALA A 453 -6.32 19.82 -13.38
CA ALA A 453 -6.94 21.08 -12.99
C ALA A 453 -6.23 22.30 -13.62
N LEU A 454 -4.89 22.29 -13.67
CA LEU A 454 -4.12 23.34 -14.38
C LEU A 454 -4.49 23.41 -15.85
N GLN A 455 -4.57 22.26 -16.55
CA GLN A 455 -4.97 22.22 -17.95
C GLN A 455 -6.40 22.75 -18.17
N LEU A 456 -7.32 22.42 -17.27
CA LEU A 456 -8.69 22.94 -17.36
C LEU A 456 -8.72 24.45 -17.10
N ARG A 457 -8.01 24.95 -16.10
CA ARG A 457 -7.87 26.39 -15.83
C ARG A 457 -7.33 27.17 -17.04
N GLU A 458 -6.28 26.66 -17.68
CA GLU A 458 -5.74 27.25 -18.91
C GLU A 458 -6.77 27.29 -20.04
N ARG A 459 -7.57 26.23 -20.22
CA ARG A 459 -8.65 26.20 -21.20
C ARG A 459 -9.75 27.22 -20.90
N ILE A 460 -10.15 27.37 -19.63
CA ILE A 460 -11.11 28.36 -19.17
C ILE A 460 -10.59 29.78 -19.47
N CYS A 461 -9.35 30.10 -19.12
CA CYS A 461 -8.72 31.39 -19.41
C CYS A 461 -8.69 31.68 -20.92
N ARG A 462 -8.29 30.73 -21.75
CA ARG A 462 -8.24 30.86 -23.19
C ARG A 462 -9.61 31.18 -23.79
N LEU A 463 -10.65 30.46 -23.37
CA LEU A 463 -12.02 30.74 -23.84
C LEU A 463 -12.55 32.07 -23.32
N GLY A 464 -12.25 32.42 -22.06
CA GLY A 464 -12.55 33.74 -21.53
C GLY A 464 -11.90 34.87 -22.29
N ALA A 465 -10.62 34.71 -22.65
CA ALA A 465 -9.88 35.69 -23.48
C ALA A 465 -10.53 35.88 -24.83
N GLN A 466 -10.94 34.79 -25.50
CA GLN A 466 -11.65 34.88 -26.82
C GLN A 466 -12.97 35.64 -26.68
N LEU A 467 -13.76 35.37 -25.65
CA LEU A 467 -15.04 36.08 -25.42
C LEU A 467 -14.86 37.55 -25.03
N LEU A 468 -13.73 37.89 -24.36
CA LEU A 468 -13.39 39.26 -23.97
C LEU A 468 -12.63 40.03 -25.06
N GLY A 469 -12.15 39.34 -26.10
CA GLY A 469 -11.33 39.94 -27.15
C GLY A 469 -9.99 40.47 -26.63
N CYS A 470 -9.34 39.72 -25.70
CA CYS A 470 -8.04 40.09 -25.18
C CYS A 470 -6.99 38.95 -25.39
N PRO A 471 -5.69 39.26 -25.29
CA PRO A 471 -4.65 38.22 -25.31
C PRO A 471 -4.83 37.20 -24.17
N GLU A 472 -4.50 35.91 -24.40
CA GLU A 472 -4.60 34.83 -23.39
C GLU A 472 -3.80 35.14 -22.13
N GLN A 473 -2.67 35.81 -22.27
CA GLN A 473 -1.79 36.18 -21.16
C GLN A 473 -2.39 37.21 -20.20
N GLU A 474 -3.40 37.95 -20.65
CA GLU A 474 -4.15 38.94 -19.88
C GLU A 474 -5.39 38.35 -19.21
N ALA A 475 -5.75 37.08 -19.50
CA ALA A 475 -6.92 36.45 -18.96
C ALA A 475 -6.61 35.85 -17.57
N GLU A 476 -7.29 36.33 -16.55
CA GLU A 476 -7.15 35.87 -15.16
C GLU A 476 -8.46 35.24 -14.68
N PHE A 477 -8.38 34.02 -14.14
CA PHE A 477 -9.53 33.25 -13.62
C PHE A 477 -9.51 33.22 -12.09
N ASP A 478 -10.58 33.65 -11.47
CA ASP A 478 -10.80 33.76 -10.02
C ASP A 478 -11.73 32.66 -9.44
N GLY A 479 -11.92 31.56 -10.17
CA GLY A 479 -12.82 30.45 -9.79
C GLY A 479 -14.27 30.64 -10.26
N ARG A 480 -14.70 31.83 -10.65
CA ARG A 480 -16.06 32.14 -11.09
C ARG A 480 -16.15 32.98 -12.35
N THR A 481 -15.16 33.84 -12.56
CA THR A 481 -15.10 34.75 -13.70
C THR A 481 -13.70 34.78 -14.31
N VAL A 482 -13.63 35.09 -15.59
CA VAL A 482 -12.39 35.43 -16.26
C VAL A 482 -12.41 36.94 -16.54
N THR A 483 -11.36 37.63 -16.11
CA THR A 483 -11.15 39.06 -16.30
C THR A 483 -10.04 39.33 -17.31
N ALA A 484 -10.08 40.48 -18.01
CA ALA A 484 -9.00 40.93 -18.87
C ALA A 484 -8.08 41.91 -18.09
N GLY A 485 -6.85 41.48 -17.77
CA GLY A 485 -5.87 42.28 -17.02
C GLY A 485 -6.32 42.68 -15.63
N GLY A 486 -7.11 41.84 -14.96
CA GLY A 486 -7.66 42.11 -13.62
C GLY A 486 -8.79 43.15 -13.59
N ASP A 487 -9.26 43.66 -14.75
CA ASP A 487 -10.34 44.63 -14.83
C ASP A 487 -11.71 43.93 -14.69
N VAL A 488 -12.33 44.08 -13.54
CA VAL A 488 -13.65 43.49 -13.22
C VAL A 488 -14.76 43.97 -14.17
N SER A 489 -14.64 45.20 -14.77
CA SER A 489 -15.59 45.69 -15.75
C SER A 489 -15.52 44.96 -17.09
N ARG A 490 -14.38 44.32 -17.38
CA ARG A 490 -14.13 43.46 -18.52
C ARG A 490 -14.04 42.00 -18.08
N SER A 491 -15.18 41.44 -17.70
CA SER A 491 -15.26 40.08 -17.18
C SER A 491 -16.31 39.22 -17.87
N VAL A 492 -16.11 37.92 -17.88
CA VAL A 492 -17.06 36.93 -18.36
C VAL A 492 -17.21 35.82 -17.31
N SER A 493 -18.45 35.47 -16.97
CA SER A 493 -18.72 34.42 -15.98
C SER A 493 -18.44 33.02 -16.55
N LEU A 494 -18.06 32.10 -15.66
CA LEU A 494 -17.84 30.69 -15.98
C LEU A 494 -19.07 30.09 -16.69
N ALA A 495 -20.29 30.37 -16.20
CA ALA A 495 -21.53 29.90 -16.80
C ALA A 495 -21.69 30.38 -18.29
N LYS A 496 -21.27 31.62 -18.59
CA LYS A 496 -21.30 32.14 -19.98
C LYS A 496 -20.22 31.47 -20.83
N ILE A 497 -19.04 31.20 -20.28
CA ILE A 497 -17.97 30.46 -20.98
C ILE A 497 -18.46 29.05 -21.35
N VAL A 498 -19.08 28.35 -20.40
CA VAL A 498 -19.64 27.00 -20.61
C VAL A 498 -20.73 27.07 -21.71
N SER A 499 -21.68 27.97 -21.57
CA SER A 499 -22.77 28.13 -22.57
C SER A 499 -22.23 28.43 -23.96
N ALA A 500 -21.21 29.27 -24.07
CA ALA A 500 -20.57 29.58 -25.35
C ALA A 500 -19.86 28.39 -25.96
N SER A 501 -19.18 27.57 -25.12
CA SER A 501 -18.50 26.36 -25.61
C SER A 501 -19.44 25.26 -26.07
N MET A 502 -20.66 25.17 -25.52
CA MET A 502 -21.66 24.17 -25.89
C MET A 502 -22.48 24.59 -27.11
N CYS A 503 -22.75 25.91 -27.30
CA CYS A 503 -23.67 26.45 -28.29
C CYS A 503 -22.98 27.29 -29.36
N GLY A 504 -21.71 27.61 -29.22
CA GLY A 504 -20.94 28.42 -30.17
C GLY A 504 -20.41 27.58 -31.34
N HIS A 505 -20.53 28.10 -32.56
CA HIS A 505 -20.06 27.40 -33.77
C HIS A 505 -18.52 27.33 -33.86
N ASP A 506 -17.78 28.15 -33.09
CA ASP A 506 -16.32 28.30 -33.22
C ASP A 506 -15.55 28.08 -31.92
N ILE A 507 -16.20 27.65 -30.84
CA ILE A 507 -15.57 27.46 -29.51
C ILE A 507 -15.95 26.09 -28.95
N ALA A 508 -15.00 25.16 -28.91
CA ALA A 508 -15.17 23.86 -28.28
C ALA A 508 -14.24 23.71 -27.10
N LEU A 509 -14.78 23.27 -25.95
CA LEU A 509 -14.01 22.68 -24.85
C LEU A 509 -13.75 21.21 -25.22
N GLU A 510 -12.72 20.94 -25.99
CA GLU A 510 -12.24 19.57 -26.22
C GLU A 510 -11.42 19.04 -25.07
#